data_87b04a35c75ae634721da4d49ceed86e
#
_entry.id   87b04a35c75ae634721da4d49ceed86e
#
_cell.length_a   1.000
_cell.length_b   1.000
_cell.length_c   1.000
_cell.angle_alpha   90.00
_cell.angle_beta   90.00
_cell.angle_gamma   90.00
#
_symmetry.space_group_name_H-M   'P 1'
#
loop_
_entity.id
_entity.type
_entity.pdbx_description
1 polymer ?
#
loop_
_entity_poly.entity_id
_entity_poly.type
_entity_poly.pdbx_seq_one_letter_code
_entity_poly.pdbx_strand_id
1 'polypeptide(L)'
;MWRAIFERFDRHIEKLRRAGDEQRVHYVTICSPNYLHDAHVRFALRVGADAICEKPVVLNPWNIDALQELEQESGKRVYTILQLRVHPSLVALREKLQKERAAHKHEITLTYVTSRGAWYLVSWKGSVERSGGLATNIGIHFFDLLIWLFGGVQKNEVHHSSAERACGFLELQNANVKWYLSINQNDLPAAAKEKGKRTFRSITVDGQEIEFSEGFTDLHTVIYRETLSGRGFGLEDARPSVIVAHDIREARPTGIGAHSHPLALKLKLT
;
A
#
# COMPACT_ATOMS: atom_id res chain seq x y z
N MET A 1 8.22 26.64 11.50
CA MET A 1 9.47 25.86 11.53
C MET A 1 9.65 24.98 10.30
N TRP A 2 8.68 24.11 9.90
CA TRP A 2 8.80 23.19 8.75
C TRP A 2 8.99 23.90 7.40
N ARG A 3 8.32 25.04 7.17
CA ARG A 3 8.45 25.82 5.91
C ARG A 3 9.88 26.29 5.69
N ALA A 4 10.54 26.83 6.72
CA ALA A 4 11.92 27.29 6.63
C ALA A 4 12.93 26.15 6.38
N ILE A 5 12.63 24.92 6.86
CA ILE A 5 13.47 23.73 6.62
C ILE A 5 13.36 23.32 5.16
N PHE A 6 12.13 23.26 4.58
CA PHE A 6 11.93 22.90 3.18
C PHE A 6 12.58 23.92 2.23
N GLU A 7 12.42 25.21 2.49
CA GLU A 7 13.06 26.28 1.68
C GLU A 7 14.59 26.22 1.71
N ARG A 8 15.19 25.83 2.85
CA ARG A 8 16.64 25.63 2.95
C ARG A 8 17.09 24.41 2.18
N PHE A 9 16.32 23.33 2.24
CA PHE A 9 16.57 22.09 1.52
C PHE A 9 16.50 22.32 0.02
N ASP A 10 15.46 22.98 -0.46
CA ASP A 10 15.27 23.34 -1.87
C ASP A 10 16.45 24.16 -2.40
N ARG A 11 16.82 25.25 -1.71
CA ARG A 11 17.99 26.07 -2.09
C ARG A 11 19.30 25.29 -2.07
N HIS A 12 19.47 24.37 -1.15
CA HIS A 12 20.66 23.53 -1.09
C HIS A 12 20.78 22.60 -2.28
N ILE A 13 19.69 21.90 -2.62
CA ILE A 13 19.63 21.00 -3.79
C ILE A 13 19.86 21.78 -5.08
N GLU A 14 19.25 22.96 -5.23
CA GLU A 14 19.46 23.80 -6.40
C GLU A 14 20.93 24.27 -6.53
N LYS A 15 21.59 24.57 -5.41
CA LYS A 15 23.03 24.89 -5.39
C LYS A 15 23.86 23.69 -5.87
N LEU A 16 23.56 22.48 -5.40
CA LEU A 16 24.26 21.27 -5.81
C LEU A 16 24.04 20.98 -7.30
N ARG A 17 22.80 21.13 -7.79
CA ARG A 17 22.46 20.96 -9.21
C ARG A 17 23.26 21.89 -10.12
N ARG A 18 23.46 23.15 -9.71
CA ARG A 18 24.25 24.14 -10.46
C ARG A 18 25.77 23.89 -10.38
N ALA A 19 26.22 23.16 -9.37
CA ALA A 19 27.65 22.84 -9.20
C ALA A 19 28.14 21.71 -10.13
N GLY A 20 27.22 20.99 -10.80
CA GLY A 20 27.52 19.97 -11.79
C GLY A 20 26.98 18.58 -11.41
N ASP A 21 27.05 17.66 -12.36
CA ASP A 21 26.45 16.33 -12.26
C ASP A 21 27.00 15.47 -11.12
N GLU A 22 28.26 15.61 -10.79
CA GLU A 22 28.88 14.85 -9.67
C GLU A 22 28.35 15.25 -8.29
N GLN A 23 27.87 16.48 -8.15
CA GLN A 23 27.40 17.04 -6.87
C GLN A 23 25.89 17.05 -6.74
N ARG A 24 25.15 16.91 -7.82
CA ARG A 24 23.68 16.95 -7.79
C ARG A 24 23.10 15.75 -7.04
N VAL A 25 21.90 15.94 -6.51
CA VAL A 25 21.10 14.85 -5.94
C VAL A 25 20.52 14.02 -7.08
N HIS A 26 20.81 12.71 -7.11
CA HIS A 26 20.29 11.79 -8.11
C HIS A 26 19.00 11.12 -7.68
N TYR A 27 18.80 10.90 -6.39
CA TYR A 27 17.63 10.27 -5.80
C TYR A 27 17.10 11.05 -4.61
N VAL A 28 15.77 11.19 -4.52
CA VAL A 28 15.09 11.73 -3.34
C VAL A 28 14.19 10.66 -2.75
N THR A 29 14.49 10.24 -1.52
CA THR A 29 13.64 9.31 -0.78
C THR A 29 12.52 10.07 -0.06
N ILE A 30 11.27 9.66 -0.26
CA ILE A 30 10.07 10.31 0.25
C ILE A 30 9.39 9.39 1.25
N CYS A 31 9.54 9.72 2.55
CA CYS A 31 8.94 9.03 3.70
C CYS A 31 8.04 9.97 4.52
N SER A 32 7.51 10.98 3.89
CA SER A 32 6.64 11.99 4.50
C SER A 32 5.21 11.44 4.72
N PRO A 33 4.30 12.19 5.36
CA PRO A 33 2.89 11.83 5.40
C PRO A 33 2.27 11.69 4.00
N ASN A 34 1.35 10.74 3.84
CA ASN A 34 0.78 10.35 2.54
C ASN A 34 0.32 11.53 1.64
N TYR A 35 -0.36 12.52 2.23
CA TYR A 35 -0.86 13.70 1.50
C TYR A 35 0.23 14.63 0.95
N LEU A 36 1.47 14.45 1.36
CA LEU A 36 2.62 15.22 0.88
C LEU A 36 3.40 14.49 -0.22
N HIS A 37 3.12 13.21 -0.46
CA HIS A 37 3.90 12.41 -1.41
C HIS A 37 3.88 13.01 -2.82
N ASP A 38 2.71 13.35 -3.35
CA ASP A 38 2.57 13.96 -4.68
C ASP A 38 3.44 15.22 -4.83
N ALA A 39 3.36 16.14 -3.87
CA ALA A 39 4.14 17.38 -3.90
C ALA A 39 5.65 17.13 -3.82
N HIS A 40 6.06 16.18 -3.00
CA HIS A 40 7.49 15.85 -2.84
C HIS A 40 8.05 15.06 -4.03
N VAL A 41 7.24 14.20 -4.66
CA VAL A 41 7.60 13.54 -5.92
C VAL A 41 7.80 14.59 -7.02
N ARG A 42 6.85 15.52 -7.20
CA ARG A 42 6.98 16.63 -8.16
C ARG A 42 8.22 17.46 -7.91
N PHE A 43 8.55 17.72 -6.64
CA PHE A 43 9.78 18.41 -6.28
C PHE A 43 11.01 17.64 -6.73
N ALA A 44 11.10 16.33 -6.44
CA ALA A 44 12.22 15.48 -6.85
C ALA A 44 12.45 15.52 -8.37
N LEU A 45 11.39 15.34 -9.16
CA LEU A 45 11.47 15.35 -10.63
C LEU A 45 11.94 16.72 -11.16
N ARG A 46 11.41 17.82 -10.61
CA ARG A 46 11.77 19.19 -11.03
C ARG A 46 13.22 19.57 -10.72
N VAL A 47 13.80 19.04 -9.65
CA VAL A 47 15.22 19.26 -9.35
C VAL A 47 16.14 18.30 -10.11
N GLY A 48 15.58 17.46 -10.99
CA GLY A 48 16.33 16.54 -11.83
C GLY A 48 16.78 15.25 -11.12
N ALA A 49 16.08 14.85 -10.05
CA ALA A 49 16.33 13.62 -9.30
C ALA A 49 15.21 12.59 -9.53
N ASP A 50 15.54 11.30 -9.49
CA ASP A 50 14.56 10.25 -9.39
C ASP A 50 13.93 10.24 -7.98
N ALA A 51 12.64 9.90 -7.90
CA ALA A 51 11.92 9.80 -6.63
C ALA A 51 11.80 8.33 -6.19
N ILE A 52 12.11 8.03 -4.92
CA ILE A 52 11.80 6.74 -4.28
C ILE A 52 10.78 7.03 -3.20
N CYS A 53 9.52 6.69 -3.45
CA CYS A 53 8.40 7.10 -2.60
C CYS A 53 7.82 5.93 -1.82
N GLU A 54 7.58 6.14 -0.51
CA GLU A 54 6.79 5.23 0.30
C GLU A 54 5.36 5.11 -0.23
N LYS A 55 4.75 3.98 0.07
CA LYS A 55 3.33 3.76 -0.28
C LYS A 55 2.38 4.52 0.68
N PRO A 56 1.23 4.94 0.20
CA PRO A 56 0.82 5.02 -1.21
C PRO A 56 1.63 6.10 -1.93
N VAL A 57 2.01 5.85 -3.16
CA VAL A 57 2.74 6.88 -3.94
C VAL A 57 1.92 8.16 -4.08
N VAL A 58 0.61 8.03 -4.20
CA VAL A 58 -0.38 9.12 -4.19
C VAL A 58 -1.70 8.65 -3.55
N LEU A 59 -2.58 9.58 -3.17
CA LEU A 59 -3.91 9.27 -2.62
C LEU A 59 -4.99 9.06 -3.68
N ASN A 60 -4.82 9.63 -4.87
CA ASN A 60 -5.82 9.62 -5.92
C ASN A 60 -5.22 9.14 -7.25
N PRO A 61 -5.95 8.32 -8.03
CA PRO A 61 -5.42 7.73 -9.27
C PRO A 61 -5.02 8.76 -10.32
N TRP A 62 -5.75 9.86 -10.47
CA TRP A 62 -5.42 10.93 -11.46
C TRP A 62 -4.10 11.65 -11.16
N ASN A 63 -3.58 11.59 -9.93
CA ASN A 63 -2.24 12.09 -9.63
C ASN A 63 -1.16 11.24 -10.28
N ILE A 64 -1.42 9.94 -10.53
CA ILE A 64 -0.48 9.08 -11.26
C ILE A 64 -0.31 9.58 -12.68
N ASP A 65 -1.41 9.93 -13.37
CA ASP A 65 -1.37 10.45 -14.75
C ASP A 65 -0.50 11.70 -14.82
N ALA A 66 -0.74 12.65 -13.92
CA ALA A 66 0.02 13.88 -13.83
C ALA A 66 1.51 13.68 -13.43
N LEU A 67 1.82 12.63 -12.66
CA LEU A 67 3.22 12.28 -12.36
C LEU A 67 3.90 11.60 -13.54
N GLN A 68 3.19 10.83 -14.36
CA GLN A 68 3.72 10.24 -15.58
C GLN A 68 4.05 11.31 -16.64
N GLU A 69 3.21 12.34 -16.78
CA GLU A 69 3.54 13.49 -17.61
C GLU A 69 4.85 14.14 -17.15
N LEU A 70 5.02 14.35 -15.84
CA LEU A 70 6.28 14.88 -15.29
C LEU A 70 7.48 13.94 -15.45
N GLU A 71 7.31 12.61 -15.41
CA GLU A 71 8.38 11.66 -15.75
C GLU A 71 8.86 11.88 -17.20
N GLN A 72 7.91 12.03 -18.14
CA GLN A 72 8.23 12.28 -19.55
C GLN A 72 8.93 13.63 -19.75
N GLU A 73 8.43 14.70 -19.12
CA GLU A 73 9.00 16.05 -19.23
C GLU A 73 10.41 16.14 -18.62
N SER A 74 10.61 15.53 -17.44
CA SER A 74 11.89 15.63 -16.70
C SER A 74 12.93 14.61 -17.14
N GLY A 75 12.53 13.54 -17.82
CA GLY A 75 13.37 12.37 -18.09
C GLY A 75 13.79 11.63 -16.80
N LYS A 76 13.06 11.82 -15.69
CA LYS A 76 13.29 11.19 -14.39
C LYS A 76 12.20 10.16 -14.09
N ARG A 77 12.44 9.31 -13.09
CA ARG A 77 11.57 8.20 -12.75
C ARG A 77 11.03 8.31 -11.33
N VAL A 78 9.82 7.81 -11.14
CA VAL A 78 9.20 7.62 -9.82
C VAL A 78 9.17 6.14 -9.51
N TYR A 79 9.81 5.77 -8.41
CA TYR A 79 9.77 4.41 -7.88
C TYR A 79 8.94 4.38 -6.60
N THR A 80 8.16 3.32 -6.44
CA THR A 80 7.32 3.12 -5.25
C THR A 80 7.74 1.90 -4.44
N ILE A 81 7.60 1.97 -3.14
CA ILE A 81 7.97 0.90 -2.22
C ILE A 81 6.84 -0.13 -2.13
N LEU A 82 6.88 -1.17 -2.97
CA LEU A 82 5.96 -2.31 -2.97
C LEU A 82 6.63 -3.53 -2.32
N GLN A 83 6.98 -3.40 -1.06
CA GLN A 83 7.88 -4.32 -0.35
C GLN A 83 7.41 -5.79 -0.31
N LEU A 84 6.12 -6.07 -0.36
CA LEU A 84 5.62 -7.45 -0.36
C LEU A 84 5.95 -8.18 -1.66
N ARG A 85 6.13 -7.49 -2.77
CA ARG A 85 6.49 -8.09 -4.06
C ARG A 85 7.91 -8.65 -4.11
N VAL A 86 8.77 -8.28 -3.17
CA VAL A 86 10.15 -8.83 -3.05
C VAL A 86 10.30 -9.81 -1.88
N HIS A 87 9.23 -10.15 -1.19
CA HIS A 87 9.25 -11.13 -0.12
C HIS A 87 9.45 -12.54 -0.69
N PRO A 88 10.48 -13.32 -0.26
CA PRO A 88 10.84 -14.58 -0.91
C PRO A 88 9.68 -15.59 -1.00
N SER A 89 8.93 -15.78 0.10
CA SER A 89 7.79 -16.70 0.11
C SER A 89 6.66 -16.26 -0.83
N LEU A 90 6.45 -14.94 -1.00
CA LEU A 90 5.40 -14.42 -1.88
C LEU A 90 5.84 -14.47 -3.36
N VAL A 91 7.12 -14.30 -3.64
CA VAL A 91 7.69 -14.54 -4.98
C VAL A 91 7.53 -16.00 -5.38
N ALA A 92 7.91 -16.94 -4.49
CA ALA A 92 7.75 -18.37 -4.74
C ALA A 92 6.28 -18.76 -4.92
N LEU A 93 5.36 -18.18 -4.13
CA LEU A 93 3.91 -18.39 -4.31
C LEU A 93 3.44 -17.92 -5.70
N ARG A 94 3.88 -16.74 -6.14
CA ARG A 94 3.53 -16.22 -7.47
C ARG A 94 3.98 -17.15 -8.59
N GLU A 95 5.22 -17.64 -8.51
CA GLU A 95 5.76 -18.59 -9.50
C GLU A 95 4.96 -19.89 -9.53
N LYS A 96 4.54 -20.37 -8.36
CA LYS A 96 3.66 -21.54 -8.24
C LYS A 96 2.31 -21.29 -8.92
N LEU A 97 1.63 -20.19 -8.57
CA LEU A 97 0.32 -19.81 -9.14
C LEU A 97 0.38 -19.62 -10.67
N GLN A 98 1.48 -19.09 -11.20
CA GLN A 98 1.66 -18.93 -12.64
C GLN A 98 1.82 -20.27 -13.39
N LYS A 99 2.38 -21.28 -12.73
CA LYS A 99 2.53 -22.62 -13.30
C LYS A 99 1.26 -23.46 -13.20
N GLU A 100 0.52 -23.30 -12.11
CA GLU A 100 -0.72 -23.99 -11.83
C GLU A 100 -1.90 -23.19 -12.41
N ARG A 101 -2.36 -23.54 -13.64
CA ARG A 101 -3.60 -22.95 -14.16
C ARG A 101 -4.77 -23.52 -13.38
N ALA A 102 -5.25 -22.76 -12.38
CA ALA A 102 -6.44 -23.15 -11.64
C ALA A 102 -7.66 -23.22 -12.56
N ALA A 103 -8.46 -24.27 -12.41
CA ALA A 103 -9.73 -24.44 -13.13
C ALA A 103 -10.83 -23.51 -12.59
N HIS A 104 -10.63 -22.89 -11.43
CA HIS A 104 -11.58 -22.01 -10.74
C HIS A 104 -10.83 -20.89 -10.03
N LYS A 105 -11.56 -19.84 -9.63
CA LYS A 105 -10.99 -18.75 -8.83
C LYS A 105 -10.64 -19.25 -7.43
N HIS A 106 -9.50 -18.81 -6.90
CA HIS A 106 -9.09 -19.09 -5.52
C HIS A 106 -10.00 -18.37 -4.51
N GLU A 107 -10.31 -19.01 -3.40
CA GLU A 107 -11.03 -18.40 -2.28
C GLU A 107 -10.05 -17.88 -1.24
N ILE A 108 -10.02 -16.56 -1.06
CA ILE A 108 -9.07 -15.88 -0.18
C ILE A 108 -9.77 -15.21 0.99
N THR A 109 -9.19 -15.37 2.17
CA THR A 109 -9.57 -14.58 3.35
C THR A 109 -8.35 -13.80 3.83
N LEU A 110 -8.45 -12.47 3.77
CA LEU A 110 -7.44 -11.54 4.26
C LEU A 110 -7.89 -10.93 5.59
N THR A 111 -7.15 -11.13 6.64
CA THR A 111 -7.33 -10.48 7.94
C THR A 111 -6.09 -9.67 8.31
N TYR A 112 -6.26 -8.37 8.51
CA TYR A 112 -5.20 -7.53 9.06
C TYR A 112 -5.73 -6.68 10.21
N VAL A 113 -5.31 -7.02 11.41
CA VAL A 113 -5.59 -6.26 12.63
C VAL A 113 -4.28 -5.71 13.18
N THR A 114 -4.17 -4.40 13.36
CA THR A 114 -2.97 -3.76 13.91
C THR A 114 -3.35 -2.71 14.95
N SER A 115 -3.22 -3.05 16.22
CA SER A 115 -3.54 -2.16 17.33
C SER A 115 -2.70 -0.88 17.27
N ARG A 116 -3.34 0.28 17.09
CA ARG A 116 -2.65 1.58 16.93
C ARG A 116 -2.83 2.52 18.14
N GLY A 117 -3.87 2.34 18.94
CA GLY A 117 -4.18 3.23 20.05
C GLY A 117 -4.72 4.60 19.61
N ALA A 118 -5.13 5.42 20.58
CA ALA A 118 -5.80 6.69 20.35
C ALA A 118 -4.98 7.71 19.54
N TRP A 119 -3.63 7.68 19.66
CA TRP A 119 -2.75 8.58 18.91
C TRP A 119 -2.94 8.50 17.39
N TYR A 120 -3.31 7.32 16.88
CA TYR A 120 -3.53 7.13 15.44
C TYR A 120 -4.66 8.01 14.94
N LEU A 121 -5.79 8.03 15.66
CA LEU A 121 -7.00 8.78 15.28
C LEU A 121 -6.81 10.29 15.37
N VAL A 122 -5.98 10.78 16.31
CA VAL A 122 -5.70 12.23 16.47
C VAL A 122 -4.52 12.71 15.60
N SER A 123 -3.77 11.79 14.98
CA SER A 123 -2.69 12.12 14.06
C SER A 123 -3.20 12.31 12.62
N TRP A 124 -2.32 12.71 11.70
CA TRP A 124 -2.65 12.77 10.27
C TRP A 124 -3.14 11.44 9.71
N LYS A 125 -2.80 10.32 10.34
CA LYS A 125 -3.19 8.96 9.92
C LYS A 125 -4.68 8.68 10.12
N GLY A 126 -5.32 9.33 11.09
CA GLY A 126 -6.75 9.23 11.35
C GLY A 126 -7.62 10.11 10.43
N SER A 127 -7.04 11.11 9.74
CA SER A 127 -7.76 11.93 8.77
C SER A 127 -7.81 11.23 7.42
N VAL A 128 -9.00 11.05 6.86
CA VAL A 128 -9.21 10.44 5.54
C VAL A 128 -8.55 11.30 4.45
N GLU A 129 -8.66 12.62 4.52
CA GLU A 129 -8.07 13.56 3.56
C GLU A 129 -6.54 13.49 3.52
N ARG A 130 -5.91 13.17 4.67
CA ARG A 130 -4.45 13.15 4.80
C ARG A 130 -3.84 11.77 4.60
N SER A 131 -4.52 10.73 5.04
CA SER A 131 -4.01 9.36 4.98
C SER A 131 -4.60 8.52 3.85
N GLY A 132 -5.79 8.90 3.34
CA GLY A 132 -6.61 8.10 2.45
C GLY A 132 -7.46 7.06 3.20
N GLY A 133 -7.55 7.14 4.55
CA GLY A 133 -8.29 6.19 5.37
C GLY A 133 -7.60 4.83 5.54
N LEU A 134 -8.30 3.86 6.14
CA LEU A 134 -7.74 2.54 6.46
C LEU A 134 -7.31 1.77 5.21
N ALA A 135 -8.13 1.77 4.16
CA ALA A 135 -7.83 1.04 2.92
C ALA A 135 -6.50 1.50 2.31
N THR A 136 -6.28 2.80 2.25
CA THR A 136 -5.06 3.38 1.68
C THR A 136 -3.87 3.26 2.64
N ASN A 137 -4.05 3.63 3.91
CA ASN A 137 -2.92 3.73 4.84
C ASN A 137 -2.37 2.38 5.29
N ILE A 138 -3.26 1.39 5.57
CA ILE A 138 -2.85 0.06 6.04
C ILE A 138 -3.20 -1.07 5.06
N GLY A 139 -4.25 -0.92 4.25
CA GLY A 139 -4.74 -1.96 3.35
C GLY A 139 -3.96 -2.07 2.03
N ILE A 140 -3.44 -0.97 1.52
CA ILE A 140 -2.87 -0.90 0.16
C ILE A 140 -1.76 -1.93 -0.10
N HIS A 141 -0.95 -2.28 0.89
CA HIS A 141 0.07 -3.33 0.76
C HIS A 141 -0.53 -4.69 0.36
N PHE A 142 -1.67 -5.02 0.97
CA PHE A 142 -2.34 -6.29 0.73
C PHE A 142 -3.13 -6.27 -0.56
N PHE A 143 -3.77 -5.15 -0.88
CA PHE A 143 -4.45 -4.99 -2.17
C PHE A 143 -3.46 -5.07 -3.32
N ASP A 144 -2.30 -4.42 -3.19
CA ASP A 144 -1.21 -4.54 -4.15
C ASP A 144 -0.73 -5.98 -4.31
N LEU A 145 -0.45 -6.67 -3.20
CA LEU A 145 -0.05 -8.06 -3.20
C LEU A 145 -1.07 -8.96 -3.88
N LEU A 146 -2.34 -8.82 -3.54
CA LEU A 146 -3.42 -9.66 -4.07
C LEU A 146 -3.60 -9.45 -5.58
N ILE A 147 -3.56 -8.21 -6.05
CA ILE A 147 -3.61 -7.89 -7.48
C ILE A 147 -2.40 -8.47 -8.21
N TRP A 148 -1.21 -8.35 -7.63
CA TRP A 148 0.03 -8.87 -8.20
C TRP A 148 0.06 -10.40 -8.30
N LEU A 149 -0.59 -11.11 -7.35
CA LEU A 149 -0.69 -12.57 -7.34
C LEU A 149 -1.82 -13.11 -8.23
N PHE A 150 -3.00 -12.47 -8.19
CA PHE A 150 -4.24 -13.03 -8.72
C PHE A 150 -4.88 -12.23 -9.87
N GLY A 151 -4.20 -11.18 -10.31
CA GLY A 151 -4.64 -10.35 -11.44
C GLY A 151 -5.57 -9.21 -11.06
N GLY A 152 -6.03 -8.47 -12.07
CA GLY A 152 -6.80 -7.23 -11.91
C GLY A 152 -8.16 -7.41 -11.25
N VAL A 153 -8.68 -6.32 -10.68
CA VAL A 153 -9.98 -6.28 -10.00
C VAL A 153 -11.10 -6.27 -11.03
N GLN A 154 -12.09 -7.13 -10.85
CA GLN A 154 -13.33 -7.24 -11.63
C GLN A 154 -14.52 -6.66 -10.88
N LYS A 155 -14.55 -6.80 -9.54
CA LYS A 155 -15.61 -6.28 -8.68
C LYS A 155 -15.06 -5.86 -7.34
N ASN A 156 -15.57 -4.76 -6.78
CA ASN A 156 -15.24 -4.27 -5.45
C ASN A 156 -16.53 -3.96 -4.68
N GLU A 157 -16.69 -4.58 -3.52
CA GLU A 157 -17.79 -4.33 -2.59
C GLU A 157 -17.24 -3.95 -1.23
N VAL A 158 -17.72 -2.85 -0.67
CA VAL A 158 -17.41 -2.43 0.69
C VAL A 158 -18.63 -2.74 1.56
N HIS A 159 -18.44 -3.60 2.55
CA HIS A 159 -19.54 -4.03 3.43
C HIS A 159 -19.64 -3.14 4.69
N HIS A 160 -18.51 -2.69 5.21
CA HIS A 160 -18.42 -1.77 6.34
C HIS A 160 -17.19 -0.87 6.21
N SER A 161 -17.35 0.41 6.58
CA SER A 161 -16.26 1.37 6.63
C SER A 161 -16.47 2.35 7.80
N SER A 162 -15.47 2.41 8.68
CA SER A 162 -15.42 3.33 9.81
C SER A 162 -13.98 3.79 10.05
N ALA A 163 -13.80 4.69 11.04
CA ALA A 163 -12.46 5.16 11.41
C ALA A 163 -11.51 4.04 11.89
N GLU A 164 -12.04 2.95 12.43
CA GLU A 164 -11.24 1.87 13.02
C GLU A 164 -11.33 0.54 12.27
N ARG A 165 -12.36 0.32 11.45
CA ARG A 165 -12.64 -0.94 10.79
C ARG A 165 -13.10 -0.73 9.37
N ALA A 166 -12.65 -1.58 8.47
CA ALA A 166 -13.19 -1.67 7.13
C ALA A 166 -13.17 -3.12 6.68
N CYS A 167 -14.20 -3.54 5.93
CA CYS A 167 -14.25 -4.87 5.34
C CYS A 167 -15.06 -4.87 4.06
N GLY A 168 -14.82 -5.87 3.24
CA GLY A 168 -15.51 -6.01 1.98
C GLY A 168 -15.12 -7.27 1.22
N PHE A 169 -15.42 -7.24 -0.06
CA PHE A 169 -15.16 -8.31 -1.01
C PHE A 169 -14.52 -7.74 -2.27
N LEU A 170 -13.50 -8.41 -2.77
CA LEU A 170 -12.90 -8.15 -4.08
C LEU A 170 -12.99 -9.39 -4.94
N GLU A 171 -13.52 -9.25 -6.14
CA GLU A 171 -13.38 -10.24 -7.18
C GLU A 171 -12.21 -9.87 -8.07
N LEU A 172 -11.19 -10.70 -8.10
CA LEU A 172 -10.03 -10.59 -8.97
C LEU A 172 -10.18 -11.53 -10.17
N GLN A 173 -9.30 -11.41 -11.16
CA GLN A 173 -9.31 -12.31 -12.31
C GLN A 173 -9.26 -13.78 -11.90
N ASN A 174 -8.40 -14.13 -10.93
CA ASN A 174 -8.15 -15.50 -10.50
C ASN A 174 -8.50 -15.76 -9.02
N ALA A 175 -9.17 -14.84 -8.33
CA ALA A 175 -9.52 -15.03 -6.92
C ALA A 175 -10.76 -14.25 -6.48
N ASN A 176 -11.43 -14.78 -5.44
CA ASN A 176 -12.46 -14.12 -4.65
C ASN A 176 -11.88 -13.82 -3.27
N VAL A 177 -11.88 -12.56 -2.85
CA VAL A 177 -11.21 -12.12 -1.63
C VAL A 177 -12.20 -11.53 -0.64
N LYS A 178 -12.33 -12.14 0.53
CA LYS A 178 -13.00 -11.55 1.69
C LYS A 178 -11.94 -10.86 2.53
N TRP A 179 -12.02 -9.55 2.67
CA TRP A 179 -10.99 -8.78 3.38
C TRP A 179 -11.53 -8.06 4.61
N TYR A 180 -10.69 -7.97 5.65
CA TYR A 180 -10.97 -7.27 6.90
C TYR A 180 -9.73 -6.53 7.39
N LEU A 181 -9.88 -5.22 7.65
CA LEU A 181 -8.86 -4.34 8.17
C LEU A 181 -9.33 -3.72 9.48
N SER A 182 -8.48 -3.71 10.51
CA SER A 182 -8.79 -3.05 11.78
C SER A 182 -7.55 -2.47 12.46
N ILE A 183 -7.75 -1.32 13.13
CA ILE A 183 -6.78 -0.75 14.07
C ILE A 183 -7.20 -0.93 15.53
N ASN A 184 -8.37 -1.54 15.77
CA ASN A 184 -8.90 -1.77 17.11
C ASN A 184 -8.29 -3.03 17.73
N GLN A 185 -7.68 -2.90 18.91
CA GLN A 185 -7.07 -4.02 19.62
C GLN A 185 -8.06 -5.11 20.04
N ASN A 186 -9.34 -4.77 20.18
CA ASN A 186 -10.37 -5.74 20.59
C ASN A 186 -10.64 -6.78 19.50
N ASP A 187 -10.28 -6.50 18.25
CA ASP A 187 -10.47 -7.38 17.11
C ASP A 187 -9.33 -8.41 16.96
N LEU A 188 -8.25 -8.26 17.74
CA LEU A 188 -7.17 -9.26 17.76
C LEU A 188 -7.71 -10.61 18.22
N PRO A 189 -7.35 -11.72 17.53
CA PRO A 189 -7.65 -13.07 17.98
C PRO A 189 -7.13 -13.34 19.40
N ALA A 190 -7.84 -14.16 20.19
CA ALA A 190 -7.47 -14.49 21.55
C ALA A 190 -6.02 -15.00 21.67
N ALA A 191 -5.64 -15.93 20.81
CA ALA A 191 -4.27 -16.46 20.75
C ALA A 191 -3.19 -15.40 20.46
N ALA A 192 -3.52 -14.34 19.73
CA ALA A 192 -2.60 -13.23 19.50
C ALA A 192 -2.50 -12.32 20.74
N LYS A 193 -3.62 -12.06 21.42
CA LYS A 193 -3.66 -11.30 22.67
C LYS A 193 -2.87 -12.00 23.79
N GLU A 194 -3.06 -13.30 23.98
CA GLU A 194 -2.35 -14.12 24.97
C GLU A 194 -0.83 -14.10 24.77
N LYS A 195 -0.37 -14.02 23.52
CA LYS A 195 1.05 -13.88 23.17
C LYS A 195 1.55 -12.41 23.21
N GLY A 196 0.75 -11.45 23.69
CA GLY A 196 1.09 -10.03 23.74
C GLY A 196 1.29 -9.37 22.38
N LYS A 197 0.83 -10.00 21.29
CA LYS A 197 0.98 -9.45 19.94
C LYS A 197 0.04 -8.25 19.75
N ARG A 198 0.55 -7.20 19.12
CA ARG A 198 -0.22 -5.99 18.76
C ARG A 198 -0.70 -6.02 17.30
N THR A 199 -0.29 -6.99 16.54
CA THR A 199 -0.59 -7.14 15.13
C THR A 199 -0.91 -8.59 14.81
N PHE A 200 -1.95 -8.80 14.01
CA PHE A 200 -2.31 -10.09 13.44
C PHE A 200 -2.50 -9.91 11.93
N ARG A 201 -1.76 -10.69 11.16
CA ARG A 201 -1.88 -10.79 9.70
C ARG A 201 -2.16 -12.23 9.36
N SER A 202 -3.13 -12.45 8.49
CA SER A 202 -3.46 -13.77 7.98
C SER A 202 -3.98 -13.62 6.55
N ILE A 203 -3.44 -14.40 5.65
CA ILE A 203 -3.96 -14.59 4.31
C ILE A 203 -4.11 -16.10 4.13
N THR A 204 -5.35 -16.56 3.94
CA THR A 204 -5.61 -17.95 3.57
C THR A 204 -5.97 -18.02 2.10
N VAL A 205 -5.47 -19.01 1.39
CA VAL A 205 -5.83 -19.34 0.02
C VAL A 205 -6.39 -20.76 0.03
N ASP A 206 -7.64 -20.94 -0.38
CA ASP A 206 -8.36 -22.21 -0.39
C ASP A 206 -8.29 -22.93 0.97
N GLY A 207 -8.40 -22.16 2.06
CA GLY A 207 -8.36 -22.64 3.44
C GLY A 207 -6.94 -22.89 4.00
N GLN A 208 -5.90 -22.75 3.20
CA GLN A 208 -4.51 -22.88 3.64
C GLN A 208 -3.89 -21.52 3.94
N GLU A 209 -3.29 -21.37 5.13
CA GLU A 209 -2.61 -20.13 5.51
C GLU A 209 -1.31 -19.97 4.75
N ILE A 210 -1.09 -18.77 4.18
CA ILE A 210 0.19 -18.38 3.61
C ILE A 210 1.06 -17.83 4.74
N GLU A 211 2.15 -18.54 5.07
CA GLU A 211 3.12 -18.06 6.05
C GLU A 211 4.07 -17.05 5.40
N PHE A 212 3.99 -15.80 5.85
CA PHE A 212 4.87 -14.71 5.44
C PHE A 212 5.17 -13.75 6.60
N SER A 213 4.99 -14.20 7.85
CA SER A 213 5.23 -13.36 9.04
C SER A 213 6.71 -13.10 9.29
N GLU A 214 7.59 -13.93 8.77
CA GLU A 214 9.05 -13.80 8.83
C GLU A 214 9.59 -13.21 7.51
N GLY A 215 10.82 -12.71 7.51
CA GLY A 215 11.46 -12.19 6.29
C GLY A 215 11.18 -10.73 5.97
N PHE A 216 10.56 -9.96 6.88
CA PHE A 216 10.31 -8.52 6.67
C PHE A 216 11.54 -7.64 6.92
N THR A 217 12.59 -8.17 7.55
CA THR A 217 13.68 -7.39 8.12
C THR A 217 14.44 -6.58 7.06
N ASP A 218 14.63 -7.12 5.86
CA ASP A 218 15.47 -6.50 4.83
C ASP A 218 14.73 -6.12 3.54
N LEU A 219 13.40 -6.16 3.53
CA LEU A 219 12.63 -5.91 2.30
C LEU A 219 12.87 -4.51 1.72
N HIS A 220 13.03 -3.49 2.57
CA HIS A 220 13.39 -2.15 2.12
C HIS A 220 14.76 -2.13 1.45
N THR A 221 15.76 -2.77 2.05
CA THR A 221 17.11 -2.88 1.47
C THR A 221 17.07 -3.56 0.10
N VAL A 222 16.28 -4.62 -0.04
CA VAL A 222 16.08 -5.30 -1.33
C VAL A 222 15.44 -4.35 -2.35
N ILE A 223 14.35 -3.66 -1.99
CA ILE A 223 13.69 -2.69 -2.87
C ILE A 223 14.65 -1.59 -3.32
N TYR A 224 15.41 -0.99 -2.39
CA TYR A 224 16.39 0.03 -2.76
C TYR A 224 17.46 -0.52 -3.71
N ARG A 225 17.95 -1.72 -3.49
CA ARG A 225 18.91 -2.37 -4.39
C ARG A 225 18.31 -2.58 -5.78
N GLU A 226 17.07 -3.08 -5.87
CA GLU A 226 16.37 -3.24 -7.14
C GLU A 226 16.15 -1.90 -7.85
N THR A 227 15.72 -0.89 -7.11
CA THR A 227 15.52 0.47 -7.64
C THR A 227 16.83 1.06 -8.19
N LEU A 228 17.91 1.01 -7.42
CA LEU A 228 19.21 1.55 -7.83
C LEU A 228 19.84 0.77 -9.01
N SER A 229 19.42 -0.47 -9.23
CA SER A 229 19.80 -1.27 -10.41
C SER A 229 18.84 -1.11 -11.60
N GLY A 230 17.86 -0.19 -11.52
CA GLY A 230 16.90 0.08 -12.59
C GLY A 230 15.71 -0.89 -12.65
N ARG A 231 15.54 -1.79 -11.67
CA ARG A 231 14.47 -2.79 -11.59
C ARG A 231 13.41 -2.46 -10.53
N GLY A 232 13.35 -1.22 -10.06
CA GLY A 232 12.35 -0.76 -9.10
C GLY A 232 10.94 -0.74 -9.69
N PHE A 233 9.93 -0.75 -8.83
CA PHE A 233 8.52 -0.66 -9.22
C PHE A 233 8.14 0.78 -9.53
N GLY A 234 7.53 1.01 -10.69
CA GLY A 234 7.14 2.32 -11.18
C GLY A 234 5.70 2.71 -10.82
N LEU A 235 5.24 3.82 -11.38
CA LEU A 235 3.88 4.34 -11.20
C LEU A 235 2.82 3.36 -11.69
N GLU A 236 3.05 2.70 -12.83
CA GLU A 236 2.11 1.70 -13.39
C GLU A 236 1.97 0.46 -12.49
N ASP A 237 3.03 0.08 -11.77
CA ASP A 237 2.96 -1.00 -10.81
C ASP A 237 2.06 -0.66 -9.62
N ALA A 238 2.06 0.59 -9.18
CA ALA A 238 1.26 1.08 -8.05
C ALA A 238 -0.19 1.41 -8.43
N ARG A 239 -0.44 1.76 -9.70
CA ARG A 239 -1.75 2.24 -10.19
C ARG A 239 -2.93 1.35 -9.77
N PRO A 240 -2.91 0.02 -9.96
CA PRO A 240 -4.05 -0.82 -9.63
C PRO A 240 -4.42 -0.77 -8.14
N SER A 241 -3.44 -0.79 -7.26
CA SER A 241 -3.67 -0.74 -5.81
C SER A 241 -4.13 0.65 -5.33
N VAL A 242 -3.66 1.72 -5.97
CA VAL A 242 -4.14 3.08 -5.71
C VAL A 242 -5.61 3.23 -6.13
N ILE A 243 -6.00 2.71 -7.30
CA ILE A 243 -7.39 2.72 -7.78
C ILE A 243 -8.28 1.99 -6.77
N VAL A 244 -7.94 0.76 -6.39
CA VAL A 244 -8.74 -0.03 -5.44
C VAL A 244 -8.87 0.68 -4.09
N ALA A 245 -7.78 1.20 -3.55
CA ALA A 245 -7.82 1.91 -2.27
C ALA A 245 -8.66 3.20 -2.33
N HIS A 246 -8.61 3.90 -3.46
CA HIS A 246 -9.47 5.06 -3.74
C HIS A 246 -10.95 4.64 -3.81
N ASP A 247 -11.27 3.62 -4.61
CA ASP A 247 -12.64 3.16 -4.80
C ASP A 247 -13.26 2.65 -3.48
N ILE A 248 -12.48 1.95 -2.64
CA ILE A 248 -12.91 1.54 -1.31
C ILE A 248 -13.21 2.75 -0.43
N ARG A 249 -12.40 3.81 -0.50
CA ARG A 249 -12.59 5.03 0.28
C ARG A 249 -13.85 5.79 -0.10
N GLU A 250 -14.17 5.84 -1.39
CA GLU A 250 -15.33 6.58 -1.92
C GLU A 250 -16.62 5.74 -1.94
N ALA A 251 -16.51 4.42 -1.74
CA ALA A 251 -17.66 3.52 -1.78
C ALA A 251 -18.63 3.76 -0.61
N ARG A 252 -19.92 3.63 -0.90
CA ARG A 252 -20.95 3.52 0.14
C ARG A 252 -21.03 2.09 0.62
N PRO A 253 -20.90 1.81 1.93
CA PRO A 253 -21.04 0.44 2.44
C PRO A 253 -22.39 -0.17 2.10
N THR A 254 -22.37 -1.42 1.66
CA THR A 254 -23.58 -2.18 1.27
C THR A 254 -24.19 -2.98 2.43
N GLY A 255 -23.51 -2.99 3.59
CA GLY A 255 -23.88 -3.81 4.75
C GLY A 255 -23.29 -5.22 4.69
N ILE A 256 -23.43 -5.93 5.82
CA ILE A 256 -22.91 -7.28 5.99
C ILE A 256 -23.81 -8.30 5.28
N GLY A 257 -23.22 -9.17 4.47
CA GLY A 257 -23.92 -10.17 3.66
C GLY A 257 -23.14 -11.47 3.50
N ALA A 258 -23.58 -12.33 2.59
CA ALA A 258 -23.02 -13.68 2.38
C ALA A 258 -21.53 -13.69 2.00
N HIS A 259 -21.06 -12.66 1.29
CA HIS A 259 -19.67 -12.52 0.88
C HIS A 259 -18.80 -11.76 1.91
N SER A 260 -19.37 -11.42 3.08
CA SER A 260 -18.63 -10.70 4.11
C SER A 260 -17.58 -11.58 4.78
N HIS A 261 -16.53 -10.92 5.25
CA HIS A 261 -15.44 -11.57 5.99
C HIS A 261 -15.97 -12.22 7.28
N PRO A 262 -15.53 -13.44 7.66
CA PRO A 262 -16.04 -14.14 8.85
C PRO A 262 -15.94 -13.33 10.15
N LEU A 263 -14.89 -12.53 10.32
CA LEU A 263 -14.73 -11.68 11.51
C LEU A 263 -15.77 -10.55 11.53
N ALA A 264 -16.14 -9.99 10.38
CA ALA A 264 -17.18 -8.96 10.29
C ALA A 264 -18.56 -9.53 10.71
N LEU A 265 -18.88 -10.76 10.28
CA LEU A 265 -20.09 -11.48 10.71
C LEU A 265 -20.09 -11.71 12.23
N LYS A 266 -18.96 -12.19 12.78
CA LYS A 266 -18.80 -12.45 14.22
C LYS A 266 -18.97 -11.19 15.07
N LEU A 267 -18.45 -10.04 14.60
CA LEU A 267 -18.53 -8.76 15.30
C LEU A 267 -19.84 -8.02 15.09
N LYS A 268 -20.77 -8.59 14.28
CA LYS A 268 -22.06 -8.00 13.94
C LYS A 268 -21.93 -6.53 13.49
N LEU A 269 -20.96 -6.25 12.62
CA LEU A 269 -20.78 -4.91 12.06
C LEU A 269 -22.00 -4.53 11.23
N THR A 270 -22.42 -3.29 11.32
CA THR A 270 -23.54 -2.71 10.55
C THR A 270 -23.00 -1.70 9.53
#